data_68635eff6e8831d12bbd92221a611d70
#
_entry.id   68635eff6e8831d12bbd92221a611d70
#
_cell.length_a   1.000
_cell.length_b   1.000
_cell.length_c   1.000
_cell.angle_alpha   90.00
_cell.angle_beta   90.00
_cell.angle_gamma   90.00
#
_symmetry.space_group_name_H-M   'P 1'
#
loop_
_entity.id
_entity.type
_entity.pdbx_description
1 polymer ?
#
loop_
_entity_poly.entity_id
_entity_poly.type
_entity_poly.pdbx_seq_one_letter_code
_entity_poly.pdbx_strand_id
1 'polypeptide(L)'
;MQPLLAIEPTPLPDHATGFLEIDTKAIAHNYRTLQSMMPRTTCSAVLKADAYGFGIKAVAPVLMNQGCQSFFVAHLEEGLFLRSLLKESHIYVLSGFLPETEDLFIESSLIPILNDFEMVTSWAKKAQEWDKKLPCALHFDTGMHRSGFDRIDLAKLIESLDLLKALDVHFVMSHLTSSHDPNHPMNAEQKKTFDHLRRHFPNAKASLVDTGGIYLGNSYHYDLARPGKGLFGLFTPPKEAAPLQTCVKLFARILQIRNAHKGETVGYGATHSLTRESKLATLGIGFADGYNRRLSNNAHVNIEGHEAPVVGRISMDYTVVDVTDIPKPLCFVGGWAELVNETLTLDSLAHSIDIISRELSTGFGSRLHRIYR
;
A
#
# COMPACT_ATOMS: atom_id res chain seq x y z
N MET A 1 12.41 17.02 -20.38
CA MET A 1 11.62 17.12 -19.13
C MET A 1 10.15 17.01 -19.53
N GLN A 2 9.49 15.91 -19.18
CA GLN A 2 8.03 15.86 -19.31
C GLN A 2 7.44 16.94 -18.40
N PRO A 3 6.36 17.63 -18.82
CA PRO A 3 5.71 18.60 -17.95
C PRO A 3 5.21 17.88 -16.70
N LEU A 4 5.46 18.48 -15.53
CA LEU A 4 4.92 18.08 -14.25
C LEU A 4 3.42 17.88 -14.40
N LEU A 5 2.95 16.63 -14.26
CA LEU A 5 1.51 16.35 -14.20
C LEU A 5 1.01 16.98 -12.89
N ALA A 6 0.43 18.16 -13.00
CA ALA A 6 -0.19 18.84 -11.87
C ALA A 6 -1.41 18.05 -11.42
N ILE A 7 -1.48 17.74 -10.13
CA ILE A 7 -2.70 17.22 -9.52
C ILE A 7 -3.63 18.41 -9.38
N GLU A 8 -4.69 18.47 -10.19
CA GLU A 8 -5.75 19.46 -9.99
C GLU A 8 -6.50 19.11 -8.69
N PRO A 9 -6.61 20.07 -7.75
CA PRO A 9 -7.38 19.83 -6.54
C PRO A 9 -8.85 19.61 -6.92
N THR A 10 -9.35 18.40 -6.70
CA THR A 10 -10.77 18.12 -6.87
C THR A 10 -11.53 18.70 -5.68
N PRO A 11 -12.45 19.67 -5.87
CA PRO A 11 -13.20 20.21 -4.76
C PRO A 11 -14.08 19.11 -4.13
N LEU A 12 -14.22 19.15 -2.82
CA LEU A 12 -15.13 18.25 -2.11
C LEU A 12 -16.57 18.63 -2.46
N PRO A 13 -17.41 17.71 -2.97
CA PRO A 13 -18.82 18.01 -3.21
C PRO A 13 -19.57 18.31 -1.91
N ASP A 14 -20.50 19.27 -1.93
CA ASP A 14 -21.28 19.68 -0.75
C ASP A 14 -22.09 18.52 -0.13
N HIS A 15 -22.48 17.55 -0.93
CA HIS A 15 -23.22 16.36 -0.51
C HIS A 15 -22.34 15.22 -0.01
N ALA A 16 -21.02 15.36 0.00
CA ALA A 16 -20.11 14.31 0.46
C ALA A 16 -20.36 13.96 1.93
N THR A 17 -20.51 12.66 2.23
CA THR A 17 -20.69 12.15 3.59
C THR A 17 -19.37 11.73 4.22
N GLY A 18 -18.32 11.46 3.41
CA GLY A 18 -16.98 11.14 3.87
C GLY A 18 -15.93 11.40 2.79
N PHE A 19 -14.71 11.66 3.24
CA PHE A 19 -13.58 11.84 2.33
C PHE A 19 -12.25 11.45 2.99
N LEU A 20 -11.30 11.09 2.13
CA LEU A 20 -9.88 10.95 2.47
C LEU A 20 -9.15 12.22 2.02
N GLU A 21 -8.43 12.84 2.92
CA GLU A 21 -7.44 13.86 2.59
C GLU A 21 -6.07 13.17 2.49
N ILE A 22 -5.41 13.29 1.35
CA ILE A 22 -4.15 12.62 1.05
C ILE A 22 -3.07 13.67 0.83
N ASP A 23 -2.09 13.70 1.72
CA ASP A 23 -0.95 14.61 1.65
C ASP A 23 0.12 14.06 0.70
N THR A 24 0.16 14.60 -0.50
CA THR A 24 1.13 14.23 -1.53
C THR A 24 2.55 14.70 -1.20
N LYS A 25 2.70 15.75 -0.38
CA LYS A 25 4.01 16.25 0.07
C LYS A 25 4.61 15.28 1.10
N ALA A 26 3.77 14.71 1.97
CA ALA A 26 4.18 13.65 2.89
C ALA A 26 4.66 12.41 2.13
N ILE A 27 3.95 12.00 1.06
CA ILE A 27 4.38 10.88 0.19
C ILE A 27 5.74 11.20 -0.46
N ALA A 28 5.90 12.38 -1.03
CA ALA A 28 7.16 12.83 -1.61
C ALA A 28 8.30 12.88 -0.57
N HIS A 29 8.02 13.35 0.64
CA HIS A 29 8.97 13.37 1.76
C HIS A 29 9.40 11.94 2.12
N ASN A 30 8.46 11.03 2.29
CA ASN A 30 8.72 9.64 2.65
C ASN A 30 9.60 8.95 1.59
N TYR A 31 9.30 9.17 0.30
CA TYR A 31 10.14 8.64 -0.77
C TYR A 31 11.59 9.14 -0.67
N ARG A 32 11.79 10.46 -0.51
CA ARG A 32 13.15 11.03 -0.36
C ARG A 32 13.86 10.51 0.89
N THR A 33 13.13 10.37 2.00
CA THR A 33 13.67 9.82 3.24
C THR A 33 14.18 8.40 3.04
N LEU A 34 13.36 7.52 2.44
CA LEU A 34 13.76 6.14 2.15
C LEU A 34 14.93 6.08 1.15
N GLN A 35 14.89 6.90 0.10
CA GLN A 35 15.96 6.98 -0.89
C GLN A 35 17.30 7.43 -0.26
N SER A 36 17.28 8.41 0.63
CA SER A 36 18.49 8.93 1.29
C SER A 36 19.20 7.88 2.16
N MET A 37 18.46 6.90 2.68
CA MET A 37 19.03 5.78 3.45
C MET A 37 19.80 4.80 2.57
N MET A 38 19.65 4.87 1.26
CA MET A 38 20.19 3.91 0.30
C MET A 38 20.92 4.61 -0.87
N PRO A 39 22.02 5.32 -0.62
CA PRO A 39 22.64 6.19 -1.62
C PRO A 39 23.21 5.46 -2.85
N ARG A 40 23.39 4.13 -2.76
CA ARG A 40 23.92 3.28 -3.85
C ARG A 40 22.87 2.35 -4.45
N THR A 41 21.63 2.39 -3.96
CA THR A 41 20.53 1.51 -4.34
C THR A 41 19.46 2.31 -5.04
N THR A 42 18.94 1.83 -6.13
CA THR A 42 17.77 2.45 -6.79
C THR A 42 16.54 2.29 -5.89
N CYS A 43 15.91 3.39 -5.53
CA CYS A 43 14.63 3.38 -4.82
C CYS A 43 13.50 3.34 -5.84
N SER A 44 12.75 2.25 -5.88
CA SER A 44 11.53 2.13 -6.68
C SER A 44 10.28 2.44 -5.85
N ALA A 45 9.09 2.29 -6.43
CA ALA A 45 7.83 2.45 -5.72
C ALA A 45 6.88 1.29 -6.00
N VAL A 46 6.32 0.68 -4.95
CA VAL A 46 5.26 -0.33 -5.07
C VAL A 46 3.91 0.36 -4.94
N LEU A 47 3.13 0.36 -6.02
CA LEU A 47 1.86 1.08 -6.17
C LEU A 47 0.64 0.17 -6.37
N LYS A 48 0.76 -1.12 -6.07
CA LYS A 48 -0.35 -2.07 -6.16
C LYS A 48 -1.55 -1.68 -5.31
N ALA A 49 -2.71 -2.24 -5.60
CA ALA A 49 -3.98 -1.99 -4.93
C ALA A 49 -4.32 -0.48 -4.91
N ASP A 50 -4.30 0.15 -6.10
CA ASP A 50 -4.56 1.58 -6.29
C ASP A 50 -3.68 2.46 -5.37
N ALA A 51 -2.36 2.20 -5.38
CA ALA A 51 -1.39 2.84 -4.49
C ALA A 51 -1.79 2.68 -3.00
N TYR A 52 -2.04 1.43 -2.57
CA TYR A 52 -2.50 1.09 -1.20
C TYR A 52 -3.83 1.76 -0.81
N GLY A 53 -4.70 2.02 -1.79
CA GLY A 53 -6.00 2.67 -1.61
C GLY A 53 -5.96 4.20 -1.67
N PHE A 54 -4.77 4.80 -1.90
CA PHE A 54 -4.60 6.25 -1.91
C PHE A 54 -4.73 6.90 -3.30
N GLY A 55 -4.98 6.10 -4.34
CA GLY A 55 -5.20 6.60 -5.70
C GLY A 55 -3.93 6.69 -6.55
N ILE A 56 -3.67 5.64 -7.32
CA ILE A 56 -2.46 5.53 -8.16
C ILE A 56 -2.35 6.66 -9.18
N LYS A 57 -3.48 7.17 -9.68
CA LYS A 57 -3.53 8.28 -10.65
C LYS A 57 -2.87 9.55 -10.12
N ALA A 58 -3.05 9.85 -8.83
CA ALA A 58 -2.45 11.02 -8.19
C ALA A 58 -1.04 10.73 -7.64
N VAL A 59 -0.84 9.54 -7.05
CA VAL A 59 0.41 9.18 -6.37
C VAL A 59 1.57 8.94 -7.34
N ALA A 60 1.32 8.28 -8.48
CA ALA A 60 2.40 7.91 -9.41
C ALA A 60 3.15 9.14 -9.98
N PRO A 61 2.47 10.22 -10.44
CA PRO A 61 3.15 11.44 -10.87
C PRO A 61 3.98 12.10 -9.77
N VAL A 62 3.49 12.09 -8.51
CA VAL A 62 4.24 12.65 -7.37
C VAL A 62 5.58 11.95 -7.22
N LEU A 63 5.59 10.63 -7.24
CA LEU A 63 6.82 9.85 -7.09
C LEU A 63 7.75 9.98 -8.32
N MET A 64 7.18 10.01 -9.52
CA MET A 64 7.95 10.28 -10.74
C MET A 64 8.66 11.63 -10.65
N ASN A 65 8.00 12.67 -10.15
CA ASN A 65 8.59 14.00 -9.93
C ASN A 65 9.71 14.01 -8.87
N GLN A 66 9.78 13.00 -8.00
CA GLN A 66 10.89 12.78 -7.07
C GLN A 66 12.04 11.95 -7.69
N GLY A 67 11.95 11.61 -8.98
CA GLY A 67 12.96 10.85 -9.69
C GLY A 67 12.75 9.34 -9.68
N CYS A 68 11.61 8.84 -9.17
CA CYS A 68 11.28 7.42 -9.27
C CYS A 68 11.04 7.04 -10.73
N GLN A 69 11.80 6.06 -11.24
CA GLN A 69 11.70 5.57 -12.62
C GLN A 69 11.21 4.11 -12.70
N SER A 70 11.09 3.43 -11.56
CA SER A 70 10.74 2.02 -11.49
C SER A 70 9.55 1.82 -10.55
N PHE A 71 8.48 1.26 -11.07
CA PHE A 71 7.22 1.06 -10.36
C PHE A 71 6.82 -0.40 -10.37
N PHE A 72 6.22 -0.86 -9.28
CA PHE A 72 5.75 -2.22 -9.13
C PHE A 72 4.25 -2.24 -8.84
N VAL A 73 3.55 -3.06 -9.58
CA VAL A 73 2.11 -3.35 -9.39
C VAL A 73 1.89 -4.85 -9.20
N ALA A 74 0.72 -5.27 -8.72
CA ALA A 74 0.45 -6.67 -8.51
C ALA A 74 0.07 -7.39 -9.80
N HIS A 75 -0.84 -6.82 -10.58
CA HIS A 75 -1.53 -7.46 -11.70
C HIS A 75 -1.43 -6.66 -12.99
N LEU A 76 -1.73 -7.34 -14.11
CA LEU A 76 -1.65 -6.76 -15.46
C LEU A 76 -2.52 -5.49 -15.60
N GLU A 77 -3.75 -5.51 -15.12
CA GLU A 77 -4.69 -4.37 -15.23
C GLU A 77 -4.15 -3.11 -14.56
N GLU A 78 -3.50 -3.27 -13.39
CA GLU A 78 -2.84 -2.16 -12.71
C GLU A 78 -1.66 -1.62 -13.53
N GLY A 79 -0.92 -2.54 -14.19
CA GLY A 79 0.18 -2.20 -15.09
C GLY A 79 -0.28 -1.42 -16.31
N LEU A 80 -1.33 -1.87 -16.97
CA LEU A 80 -1.94 -1.20 -18.12
C LEU A 80 -2.44 0.22 -17.74
N PHE A 81 -3.12 0.31 -16.59
CA PHE A 81 -3.57 1.61 -16.08
C PHE A 81 -2.38 2.53 -15.78
N LEU A 82 -1.36 2.05 -15.09
CA LEU A 82 -0.19 2.85 -14.74
C LEU A 82 0.60 3.27 -16.00
N ARG A 83 0.69 2.41 -17.04
CA ARG A 83 1.31 2.72 -18.32
C ARG A 83 0.58 3.85 -19.05
N SER A 84 -0.74 3.95 -18.90
CA SER A 84 -1.49 5.08 -19.47
C SER A 84 -1.06 6.43 -18.90
N LEU A 85 -0.58 6.44 -17.64
CA LEU A 85 -0.11 7.63 -16.92
C LEU A 85 1.39 7.90 -17.13
N LEU A 86 2.21 6.83 -17.09
CA LEU A 86 3.67 6.90 -17.11
C LEU A 86 4.22 6.21 -18.36
N LYS A 87 4.52 6.98 -19.42
CA LYS A 87 4.85 6.44 -20.75
C LYS A 87 6.23 5.76 -20.81
N GLU A 88 7.22 6.26 -20.07
CA GLU A 88 8.62 5.84 -20.20
C GLU A 88 9.20 5.12 -18.97
N SER A 89 8.44 5.04 -17.88
CA SER A 89 8.90 4.38 -16.66
C SER A 89 8.93 2.86 -16.79
N HIS A 90 9.80 2.20 -16.06
CA HIS A 90 9.79 0.76 -15.92
C HIS A 90 8.62 0.34 -15.01
N ILE A 91 7.70 -0.44 -15.54
CA ILE A 91 6.54 -0.94 -14.79
C ILE A 91 6.65 -2.46 -14.71
N TYR A 92 6.88 -2.95 -13.49
CA TYR A 92 7.03 -4.37 -13.18
C TYR A 92 5.71 -4.93 -12.64
N VAL A 93 5.27 -6.07 -13.17
CA VAL A 93 4.07 -6.78 -12.72
C VAL A 93 4.49 -7.99 -11.89
N LEU A 94 4.18 -7.95 -10.59
CA LEU A 94 4.67 -8.92 -9.59
C LEU A 94 4.12 -10.34 -9.79
N SER A 95 2.89 -10.47 -10.27
CA SER A 95 2.30 -11.79 -10.56
C SER A 95 2.86 -12.45 -11.81
N GLY A 96 3.70 -11.74 -12.59
CA GLY A 96 4.05 -12.19 -13.95
C GLY A 96 2.85 -12.07 -14.88
N PHE A 97 2.72 -12.98 -15.82
CA PHE A 97 1.62 -13.04 -16.77
C PHE A 97 0.87 -14.38 -16.67
N LEU A 98 -0.36 -14.39 -17.14
CA LEU A 98 -1.11 -15.62 -17.39
C LEU A 98 -0.84 -16.12 -18.82
N PRO A 99 -0.93 -17.43 -19.08
CA PRO A 99 -0.83 -17.94 -20.44
C PRO A 99 -1.71 -17.15 -21.42
N GLU A 100 -1.20 -16.91 -22.62
CA GLU A 100 -1.86 -16.17 -23.71
C GLU A 100 -2.00 -14.65 -23.48
N THR A 101 -1.40 -14.10 -22.41
CA THR A 101 -1.40 -12.64 -22.17
C THR A 101 -0.04 -11.98 -22.42
N GLU A 102 0.96 -12.74 -22.89
CA GLU A 102 2.33 -12.26 -23.11
C GLU A 102 2.39 -11.08 -24.09
N ASP A 103 1.60 -11.13 -25.15
CA ASP A 103 1.59 -10.08 -26.16
C ASP A 103 1.09 -8.74 -25.59
N LEU A 104 0.15 -8.76 -24.64
CA LEU A 104 -0.30 -7.55 -23.93
C LEU A 104 0.84 -6.88 -23.14
N PHE A 105 1.73 -7.68 -22.53
CA PHE A 105 2.92 -7.14 -21.86
C PHE A 105 3.87 -6.47 -22.84
N ILE A 106 4.10 -7.12 -23.99
CA ILE A 106 5.03 -6.63 -25.01
C ILE A 106 4.52 -5.33 -25.63
N GLU A 107 3.26 -5.31 -26.07
CA GLU A 107 2.59 -4.16 -26.68
C GLU A 107 2.50 -2.97 -25.73
N SER A 108 2.24 -3.24 -24.44
CA SER A 108 2.15 -2.21 -23.41
C SER A 108 3.49 -1.87 -22.76
N SER A 109 4.61 -2.49 -23.21
CA SER A 109 5.93 -2.29 -22.60
C SER A 109 5.95 -2.52 -21.09
N LEU A 110 5.19 -3.52 -20.59
CA LEU A 110 5.21 -3.96 -19.21
C LEU A 110 6.28 -5.04 -19.00
N ILE A 111 6.83 -5.11 -17.81
CA ILE A 111 7.94 -6.01 -17.49
C ILE A 111 7.42 -7.07 -16.50
N PRO A 112 7.32 -8.34 -16.92
CA PRO A 112 6.88 -9.40 -16.04
C PRO A 112 7.96 -9.77 -15.01
N ILE A 113 7.55 -10.06 -13.79
CA ILE A 113 8.34 -10.81 -12.83
C ILE A 113 8.06 -12.29 -13.09
N LEU A 114 9.05 -13.02 -13.59
CA LEU A 114 8.93 -14.43 -13.87
C LEU A 114 9.09 -15.22 -12.57
N ASN A 115 8.07 -16.00 -12.22
CA ASN A 115 7.95 -16.66 -10.92
C ASN A 115 8.22 -18.18 -10.99
N ASP A 116 8.28 -18.75 -12.18
CA ASP A 116 8.50 -20.18 -12.42
C ASP A 116 9.20 -20.44 -13.75
N PHE A 117 9.55 -21.70 -14.00
CA PHE A 117 10.28 -22.11 -15.21
C PHE A 117 9.39 -22.05 -16.47
N GLU A 118 8.10 -22.27 -16.36
CA GLU A 118 7.17 -22.21 -17.49
C GLU A 118 7.04 -20.79 -18.03
N MET A 119 6.97 -19.78 -17.11
CA MET A 119 7.01 -18.38 -17.51
C MET A 119 8.30 -18.03 -18.25
N VAL A 120 9.48 -18.51 -17.79
CA VAL A 120 10.74 -18.25 -18.51
C VAL A 120 10.70 -18.84 -19.90
N THR A 121 10.24 -20.08 -20.04
CA THR A 121 10.19 -20.79 -21.32
C THR A 121 9.25 -20.08 -22.30
N SER A 122 8.05 -19.69 -21.83
CA SER A 122 7.08 -18.95 -22.63
C SER A 122 7.63 -17.59 -23.05
N TRP A 123 8.23 -16.83 -22.11
CA TRP A 123 8.77 -15.50 -22.40
C TRP A 123 9.96 -15.56 -23.37
N ALA A 124 10.84 -16.56 -23.25
CA ALA A 124 11.93 -16.77 -24.17
C ALA A 124 11.45 -17.16 -25.59
N LYS A 125 10.38 -17.95 -25.69
CA LYS A 125 9.72 -18.25 -26.97
C LYS A 125 9.14 -16.98 -27.60
N LYS A 126 8.45 -16.15 -26.85
CA LYS A 126 7.94 -14.86 -27.33
C LYS A 126 9.05 -13.92 -27.78
N ALA A 127 10.19 -13.91 -27.08
CA ALA A 127 11.36 -13.12 -27.49
C ALA A 127 11.88 -13.54 -28.88
N GLN A 128 11.87 -14.84 -29.18
CA GLN A 128 12.22 -15.38 -30.49
C GLN A 128 11.19 -15.03 -31.57
N GLU A 129 9.88 -15.15 -31.25
CA GLU A 129 8.79 -14.80 -32.17
C GLU A 129 8.82 -13.31 -32.55
N TRP A 130 9.21 -12.43 -31.62
CA TRP A 130 9.30 -10.99 -31.85
C TRP A 130 10.70 -10.51 -32.30
N ASP A 131 11.64 -11.41 -32.47
CA ASP A 131 13.03 -11.16 -32.87
C ASP A 131 13.68 -10.02 -32.04
N LYS A 132 13.47 -10.04 -30.74
CA LYS A 132 14.04 -9.05 -29.79
C LYS A 132 14.21 -9.63 -28.41
N LYS A 133 15.20 -9.11 -27.65
CA LYS A 133 15.30 -9.39 -26.22
C LYS A 133 14.14 -8.76 -25.47
N LEU A 134 13.41 -9.56 -24.70
CA LEU A 134 12.31 -9.08 -23.89
C LEU A 134 12.74 -8.83 -22.43
N PRO A 135 12.39 -7.66 -21.86
CA PRO A 135 12.75 -7.32 -20.49
C PRO A 135 11.96 -8.18 -19.50
N CYS A 136 12.63 -8.62 -18.43
CA CYS A 136 12.01 -9.35 -17.32
C CYS A 136 12.81 -9.21 -16.03
N ALA A 137 12.28 -9.74 -14.93
CA ALA A 137 13.05 -10.03 -13.72
C ALA A 137 12.69 -11.42 -13.21
N LEU A 138 13.61 -12.06 -12.49
CA LEU A 138 13.42 -13.42 -11.95
C LEU A 138 13.15 -13.34 -10.45
N HIS A 139 12.17 -14.06 -9.96
CA HIS A 139 11.81 -14.07 -8.53
C HIS A 139 12.08 -15.43 -7.91
N PHE A 140 12.96 -15.48 -6.92
CA PHE A 140 13.29 -16.71 -6.19
C PHE A 140 12.60 -16.75 -4.84
N ASP A 141 11.98 -17.88 -4.52
CA ASP A 141 11.50 -18.13 -3.17
C ASP A 141 12.67 -18.50 -2.26
N THR A 142 12.88 -17.71 -1.24
CA THR A 142 13.91 -17.94 -0.23
C THR A 142 13.34 -18.32 1.14
N GLY A 143 12.03 -18.64 1.20
CA GLY A 143 11.38 -19.10 2.42
C GLY A 143 10.04 -18.43 2.73
N MET A 144 9.44 -17.69 1.79
CA MET A 144 8.11 -17.13 1.95
C MET A 144 6.99 -18.10 1.49
N HIS A 145 7.29 -19.00 0.57
CA HIS A 145 6.39 -20.01 0.02
C HIS A 145 5.06 -19.43 -0.53
N ARG A 146 5.16 -18.32 -1.25
CA ARG A 146 4.01 -17.62 -1.84
C ARG A 146 4.08 -17.52 -3.36
N SER A 147 5.23 -17.13 -3.88
CA SER A 147 5.52 -16.99 -5.31
C SER A 147 7.03 -16.98 -5.51
N GLY A 148 7.49 -17.16 -6.74
CA GLY A 148 8.91 -17.27 -7.08
C GLY A 148 9.33 -18.73 -7.28
N PHE A 149 10.44 -18.92 -7.99
CA PHE A 149 11.00 -20.22 -8.29
C PHE A 149 11.17 -21.06 -7.03
N ASP A 150 10.58 -22.23 -7.03
CA ASP A 150 10.88 -23.26 -6.04
C ASP A 150 12.21 -23.96 -6.39
N ARG A 151 12.61 -24.95 -5.58
CA ARG A 151 13.88 -25.67 -5.80
C ARG A 151 13.92 -26.46 -7.09
N ILE A 152 12.76 -26.99 -7.53
CA ILE A 152 12.66 -27.84 -8.75
C ILE A 152 12.79 -26.95 -9.98
N ASP A 153 12.02 -25.90 -10.03
CA ASP A 153 12.01 -24.96 -11.17
C ASP A 153 13.34 -24.18 -11.26
N LEU A 154 13.94 -23.86 -10.12
CA LEU A 154 15.28 -23.27 -10.10
C LEU A 154 16.34 -24.22 -10.67
N ALA A 155 16.28 -25.52 -10.36
CA ALA A 155 17.20 -26.50 -10.93
C ALA A 155 17.05 -26.56 -12.47
N LYS A 156 15.82 -26.62 -12.98
CA LYS A 156 15.54 -26.56 -14.42
C LYS A 156 16.11 -25.29 -15.06
N LEU A 157 15.92 -24.14 -14.40
CA LEU A 157 16.45 -22.86 -14.90
C LEU A 157 17.98 -22.87 -14.98
N ILE A 158 18.66 -23.40 -13.94
CA ILE A 158 20.13 -23.47 -13.90
C ILE A 158 20.66 -24.41 -15.01
N GLU A 159 19.96 -25.49 -15.31
CA GLU A 159 20.30 -26.40 -16.41
C GLU A 159 20.01 -25.79 -17.79
N SER A 160 19.16 -24.75 -17.87
CA SER A 160 18.67 -24.15 -19.11
C SER A 160 18.99 -22.64 -19.20
N LEU A 161 20.12 -22.19 -18.63
CA LEU A 161 20.51 -20.76 -18.64
C LEU A 161 20.60 -20.15 -20.05
N ASP A 162 20.73 -20.96 -21.09
CA ASP A 162 20.73 -20.51 -22.49
C ASP A 162 19.42 -19.81 -22.88
N LEU A 163 18.29 -20.17 -22.27
CA LEU A 163 17.02 -19.49 -22.49
C LEU A 163 17.11 -17.99 -22.15
N LEU A 164 17.90 -17.64 -21.14
CA LEU A 164 18.08 -16.25 -20.72
C LEU A 164 18.85 -15.39 -21.72
N LYS A 165 19.52 -15.99 -22.73
CA LYS A 165 20.19 -15.24 -23.80
C LYS A 165 19.20 -14.46 -24.67
N ALA A 166 17.95 -14.93 -24.76
CA ALA A 166 16.87 -14.26 -25.48
C ALA A 166 16.20 -13.15 -24.63
N LEU A 167 16.53 -13.05 -23.36
CA LEU A 167 15.90 -12.15 -22.41
C LEU A 167 16.84 -11.02 -21.96
N ASP A 168 16.26 -9.90 -21.57
CA ASP A 168 16.93 -8.81 -20.86
C ASP A 168 16.54 -8.88 -19.38
N VAL A 169 17.33 -9.61 -18.59
CA VAL A 169 17.08 -9.81 -17.16
C VAL A 169 17.55 -8.60 -16.38
N HIS A 170 16.64 -7.72 -16.01
CA HIS A 170 16.92 -6.48 -15.28
C HIS A 170 17.50 -6.74 -13.90
N PHE A 171 16.92 -7.71 -13.17
CA PHE A 171 17.39 -8.10 -11.84
C PHE A 171 16.85 -9.48 -11.44
N VAL A 172 17.48 -10.07 -10.45
CA VAL A 172 16.95 -11.19 -9.68
C VAL A 172 16.41 -10.68 -8.36
N MET A 173 15.29 -11.23 -7.86
CA MET A 173 14.68 -10.76 -6.62
C MET A 173 14.23 -11.89 -5.71
N SER A 174 14.07 -11.53 -4.43
CA SER A 174 13.30 -12.28 -3.45
C SER A 174 12.53 -11.33 -2.54
N HIS A 175 11.86 -11.85 -1.52
CA HIS A 175 11.08 -11.05 -0.59
C HIS A 175 11.21 -11.59 0.85
N LEU A 176 11.50 -10.69 1.79
CA LEU A 176 11.65 -11.04 3.21
C LEU A 176 10.30 -11.28 3.87
N THR A 177 10.19 -12.32 4.68
CA THR A 177 8.97 -12.64 5.45
C THR A 177 8.81 -11.76 6.67
N SER A 178 9.92 -11.39 7.30
CA SER A 178 9.95 -10.86 8.66
C SER A 178 10.71 -9.53 8.78
N SER A 179 10.77 -8.76 7.68
CA SER A 179 11.50 -7.48 7.64
C SER A 179 10.97 -6.43 8.64
N HIS A 180 9.75 -6.62 9.19
CA HIS A 180 9.16 -5.76 10.22
C HIS A 180 9.79 -5.97 11.61
N ASP A 181 10.41 -7.12 11.86
CA ASP A 181 11.18 -7.42 13.06
C ASP A 181 12.66 -7.55 12.69
N PRO A 182 13.50 -6.55 13.02
CA PRO A 182 14.92 -6.56 12.66
C PRO A 182 15.71 -7.74 13.25
N ASN A 183 15.24 -8.29 14.36
CA ASN A 183 15.93 -9.38 15.06
C ASN A 183 15.46 -10.78 14.63
N HIS A 184 14.47 -10.87 13.76
CA HIS A 184 13.95 -12.17 13.34
C HIS A 184 14.98 -12.95 12.52
N PRO A 185 15.33 -14.20 12.89
CA PRO A 185 16.40 -14.97 12.27
C PRO A 185 16.17 -15.24 10.77
N MET A 186 14.92 -15.33 10.34
CA MET A 186 14.58 -15.51 8.92
C MET A 186 15.17 -14.43 8.01
N ASN A 187 15.39 -13.22 8.50
CA ASN A 187 16.00 -12.17 7.69
C ASN A 187 17.40 -12.56 7.21
N ALA A 188 18.22 -13.07 8.12
CA ALA A 188 19.58 -13.52 7.82
C ALA A 188 19.58 -14.82 6.98
N GLU A 189 18.69 -15.76 7.27
CA GLU A 189 18.55 -17.01 6.54
C GLU A 189 18.13 -16.78 5.09
N GLN A 190 17.10 -15.96 4.86
CA GLN A 190 16.63 -15.61 3.51
C GLN A 190 17.71 -14.85 2.74
N LYS A 191 18.42 -13.92 3.39
CA LYS A 191 19.55 -13.21 2.77
C LYS A 191 20.64 -14.18 2.35
N LYS A 192 21.06 -15.12 3.22
CA LYS A 192 22.06 -16.14 2.93
C LYS A 192 21.65 -17.02 1.74
N THR A 193 20.40 -17.45 1.71
CA THR A 193 19.83 -18.21 0.59
C THR A 193 19.84 -17.39 -0.69
N PHE A 194 19.39 -16.15 -0.65
CA PHE A 194 19.39 -15.25 -1.80
C PHE A 194 20.81 -14.98 -2.31
N ASP A 195 21.78 -14.76 -1.44
CA ASP A 195 23.20 -14.57 -1.82
C ASP A 195 23.79 -15.82 -2.50
N HIS A 196 23.34 -17.01 -2.12
CA HIS A 196 23.75 -18.25 -2.78
C HIS A 196 23.12 -18.33 -4.19
N LEU A 197 21.82 -18.12 -4.32
CA LEU A 197 21.08 -18.26 -5.57
C LEU A 197 21.55 -17.25 -6.63
N ARG A 198 21.72 -15.99 -6.28
CA ARG A 198 22.13 -14.94 -7.22
C ARG A 198 23.50 -15.17 -7.86
N ARG A 199 24.36 -16.04 -7.31
CA ARG A 199 25.65 -16.38 -7.92
C ARG A 199 25.52 -17.05 -9.27
N HIS A 200 24.40 -17.69 -9.55
CA HIS A 200 24.11 -18.25 -10.88
C HIS A 200 23.78 -17.17 -11.93
N PHE A 201 23.56 -15.90 -11.48
CA PHE A 201 23.17 -14.77 -12.33
C PHE A 201 24.10 -13.56 -12.10
N PRO A 202 25.42 -13.70 -12.36
CA PRO A 202 26.42 -12.72 -11.94
C PRO A 202 26.27 -11.34 -12.58
N ASN A 203 25.62 -11.26 -13.75
CA ASN A 203 25.40 -10.02 -14.50
C ASN A 203 24.07 -9.35 -14.18
N ALA A 204 23.16 -10.02 -13.45
CA ALA A 204 21.88 -9.45 -13.06
C ALA A 204 22.01 -8.63 -11.77
N LYS A 205 21.36 -7.47 -11.74
CA LYS A 205 21.18 -6.70 -10.50
C LYS A 205 20.38 -7.53 -9.49
N ALA A 206 20.41 -7.14 -8.22
CA ALA A 206 19.73 -7.85 -7.16
C ALA A 206 18.73 -6.95 -6.40
N SER A 207 17.62 -7.53 -5.95
CA SER A 207 16.58 -6.82 -5.20
C SER A 207 15.98 -7.71 -4.13
N LEU A 208 16.09 -7.33 -2.86
CA LEU A 208 15.57 -8.12 -1.73
C LEU A 208 14.58 -7.33 -0.87
N VAL A 209 14.86 -6.07 -0.59
CA VAL A 209 14.16 -5.32 0.45
C VAL A 209 12.88 -4.64 0.01
N ASP A 210 11.88 -4.75 0.89
CA ASP A 210 10.71 -3.90 0.98
C ASP A 210 10.98 -2.72 1.96
N THR A 211 9.94 -2.00 2.39
CA THR A 211 10.08 -0.92 3.38
C THR A 211 10.81 -1.37 4.65
N GLY A 212 10.41 -2.48 5.25
CA GLY A 212 11.04 -2.96 6.49
C GLY A 212 12.50 -3.36 6.29
N GLY A 213 12.77 -4.02 5.18
CA GLY A 213 14.11 -4.47 4.82
C GLY A 213 15.11 -3.33 4.63
N ILE A 214 14.66 -2.11 4.28
CA ILE A 214 15.52 -0.93 4.18
C ILE A 214 16.18 -0.62 5.54
N TYR A 215 15.48 -0.86 6.64
CA TYR A 215 15.97 -0.61 8.00
C TYR A 215 16.85 -1.73 8.57
N LEU A 216 17.05 -2.84 7.85
CA LEU A 216 17.95 -3.91 8.25
C LEU A 216 19.43 -3.59 7.97
N GLY A 217 19.70 -2.48 7.28
CA GLY A 217 21.05 -1.99 7.01
C GLY A 217 21.57 -2.31 5.60
N ASN A 218 22.70 -1.70 5.27
CA ASN A 218 23.24 -1.62 3.91
C ASN A 218 23.51 -3.00 3.26
N SER A 219 23.81 -4.03 4.05
CA SER A 219 24.07 -5.38 3.52
C SER A 219 22.84 -6.05 2.88
N TYR A 220 21.65 -5.51 3.12
CA TYR A 220 20.39 -6.00 2.56
C TYR A 220 19.91 -5.20 1.35
N HIS A 221 20.42 -4.00 1.09
CA HIS A 221 19.87 -3.07 0.10
C HIS A 221 20.02 -3.54 -1.34
N TYR A 222 21.16 -4.17 -1.67
CA TYR A 222 21.52 -4.57 -3.03
C TYR A 222 21.39 -3.41 -4.04
N ASP A 223 20.92 -3.69 -5.28
CA ASP A 223 20.86 -2.72 -6.37
C ASP A 223 19.52 -1.98 -6.47
N LEU A 224 18.42 -2.62 -6.01
CA LEU A 224 17.06 -2.10 -6.11
C LEU A 224 16.25 -2.41 -4.84
N ALA A 225 15.67 -1.38 -4.24
CA ALA A 225 14.72 -1.50 -3.13
C ALA A 225 13.29 -1.24 -3.60
N ARG A 226 12.33 -1.94 -2.99
CA ARG A 226 10.90 -1.90 -3.37
C ARG A 226 10.00 -1.46 -2.21
N PRO A 227 10.16 -0.20 -1.70
CA PRO A 227 9.26 0.31 -0.69
C PRO A 227 7.83 0.44 -1.21
N GLY A 228 6.87 0.10 -0.36
CA GLY A 228 5.45 0.31 -0.59
C GLY A 228 4.84 1.02 0.61
N LYS A 229 4.52 0.29 1.68
CA LYS A 229 3.85 0.83 2.89
C LYS A 229 4.54 2.07 3.48
N GLY A 230 5.86 2.16 3.42
CA GLY A 230 6.61 3.31 3.95
C GLY A 230 6.41 4.59 3.14
N LEU A 231 6.08 4.50 1.85
CA LEU A 231 5.75 5.67 1.03
C LEU A 231 4.53 6.41 1.58
N PHE A 232 3.63 5.68 2.22
CA PHE A 232 2.36 6.17 2.74
C PHE A 232 2.36 6.40 4.26
N GLY A 233 3.53 6.26 4.92
CA GLY A 233 3.61 6.35 6.38
C GLY A 233 2.94 5.19 7.12
N LEU A 234 2.68 4.06 6.45
CA LEU A 234 2.09 2.84 7.01
C LEU A 234 3.18 1.89 7.56
N PHE A 235 4.18 2.44 8.17
CA PHE A 235 5.29 1.72 8.77
C PHE A 235 5.93 2.59 9.85
N THR A 236 6.04 2.05 11.06
CA THR A 236 6.74 2.70 12.15
C THR A 236 8.22 2.33 12.07
N PRO A 237 9.11 3.27 11.73
CA PRO A 237 10.54 3.01 11.69
C PRO A 237 11.12 2.81 13.10
N PRO A 238 12.33 2.23 13.24
CA PRO A 238 13.07 2.24 14.49
C PRO A 238 13.23 3.65 15.05
N LYS A 239 13.25 3.79 16.39
CA LYS A 239 13.26 5.09 17.08
C LYS A 239 14.39 6.02 16.66
N GLU A 240 15.54 5.46 16.30
CA GLU A 240 16.75 6.18 15.90
C GLU A 240 16.73 6.62 14.42
N ALA A 241 15.77 6.11 13.64
CA ALA A 241 15.65 6.43 12.23
C ALA A 241 14.77 7.66 11.99
N ALA A 242 14.97 8.33 10.86
CA ALA A 242 14.12 9.43 10.46
C ALA A 242 12.65 8.98 10.36
N PRO A 243 11.70 9.71 10.96
CA PRO A 243 10.30 9.35 10.94
C PRO A 243 9.71 9.44 9.54
N LEU A 244 8.80 8.54 9.22
CA LEU A 244 7.95 8.65 8.04
C LEU A 244 6.68 9.41 8.42
N GLN A 245 6.23 10.28 7.52
CA GLN A 245 5.04 11.10 7.73
C GLN A 245 3.78 10.33 7.36
N THR A 246 2.74 10.40 8.18
CA THR A 246 1.39 9.94 7.84
C THR A 246 0.85 10.80 6.70
N CYS A 247 0.34 10.16 5.65
CA CYS A 247 -0.11 10.87 4.45
C CYS A 247 -1.65 10.93 4.32
N VAL A 248 -2.42 10.44 5.31
CA VAL A 248 -3.87 10.34 5.17
C VAL A 248 -4.61 10.81 6.41
N LYS A 249 -5.72 11.53 6.17
CA LYS A 249 -6.78 11.78 7.15
C LYS A 249 -8.10 11.26 6.60
N LEU A 250 -8.96 10.75 7.48
CA LEU A 250 -10.30 10.28 7.13
C LEU A 250 -11.33 11.08 7.87
N PHE A 251 -12.28 11.64 7.13
CA PHE A 251 -13.35 12.47 7.65
C PHE A 251 -14.71 11.85 7.35
N ALA A 252 -15.64 11.99 8.30
CA ALA A 252 -17.05 11.67 8.09
C ALA A 252 -17.96 12.82 8.57
N ARG A 253 -19.02 13.06 7.82
CA ARG A 253 -19.99 14.13 8.12
C ARG A 253 -20.93 13.69 9.23
N ILE A 254 -21.20 14.60 10.17
CA ILE A 254 -22.22 14.43 11.19
C ILE A 254 -23.60 14.66 10.53
N LEU A 255 -24.38 13.59 10.43
CA LEU A 255 -25.69 13.61 9.74
C LEU A 255 -26.84 13.91 10.67
N GLN A 256 -26.75 13.49 11.94
CA GLN A 256 -27.78 13.69 12.94
C GLN A 256 -27.14 13.77 14.33
N ILE A 257 -27.73 14.59 15.20
CA ILE A 257 -27.46 14.61 16.64
C ILE A 257 -28.77 14.38 17.35
N ARG A 258 -28.80 13.45 18.33
CA ARG A 258 -30.00 13.11 19.10
C ARG A 258 -29.67 12.94 20.58
N ASN A 259 -30.64 13.20 21.43
CA ASN A 259 -30.58 12.82 22.83
C ASN A 259 -31.00 11.34 22.99
N ALA A 260 -30.40 10.69 23.95
CA ALA A 260 -30.75 9.31 24.33
C ALA A 260 -30.63 9.18 25.86
N HIS A 261 -31.51 8.38 26.44
CA HIS A 261 -31.65 8.29 27.89
C HIS A 261 -30.81 7.18 28.50
N LYS A 262 -30.43 7.37 29.75
CA LYS A 262 -29.77 6.32 30.54
C LYS A 262 -30.54 5.00 30.46
N GLY A 263 -29.86 3.91 30.18
CA GLY A 263 -30.43 2.56 30.04
C GLY A 263 -30.86 2.20 28.62
N GLU A 264 -30.96 3.16 27.71
CA GLU A 264 -31.20 2.85 26.29
C GLU A 264 -29.97 2.20 25.66
N THR A 265 -30.19 1.45 24.58
CA THR A 265 -29.14 0.72 23.86
C THR A 265 -28.90 1.31 22.48
N VAL A 266 -27.67 1.14 21.96
CA VAL A 266 -27.25 1.71 20.70
C VAL A 266 -26.93 0.61 19.68
N GLY A 267 -27.49 0.76 18.46
CA GLY A 267 -27.13 0.02 17.27
C GLY A 267 -27.58 -1.45 17.26
N TYR A 268 -27.16 -2.17 16.22
CA TYR A 268 -27.51 -3.57 16.01
C TYR A 268 -27.06 -4.49 17.15
N GLY A 269 -27.98 -5.31 17.65
CA GLY A 269 -27.73 -6.28 18.71
C GLY A 269 -27.60 -5.63 20.09
N ALA A 270 -27.94 -4.34 20.24
CA ALA A 270 -27.97 -3.65 21.52
C ALA A 270 -26.66 -3.83 22.32
N THR A 271 -25.52 -3.76 21.67
CA THR A 271 -24.20 -4.10 22.25
C THR A 271 -23.61 -3.03 23.13
N HIS A 272 -24.21 -1.84 23.17
CA HIS A 272 -23.82 -0.72 24.03
C HIS A 272 -25.05 -0.22 24.78
N SER A 273 -24.97 -0.13 26.10
CA SER A 273 -26.02 0.45 26.95
C SER A 273 -25.53 1.75 27.53
N LEU A 274 -26.35 2.80 27.42
CA LEU A 274 -26.00 4.13 27.93
C LEU A 274 -26.06 4.16 29.46
N THR A 275 -24.99 4.60 30.07
CA THR A 275 -24.86 4.70 31.54
C THR A 275 -25.33 6.04 32.11
N ARG A 276 -25.58 7.02 31.25
CA ARG A 276 -26.01 8.39 31.54
C ARG A 276 -26.91 8.95 30.45
N GLU A 277 -27.54 10.08 30.70
CA GLU A 277 -28.15 10.91 29.65
C GLU A 277 -27.07 11.28 28.64
N SER A 278 -27.28 10.98 27.38
CA SER A 278 -26.25 11.07 26.36
C SER A 278 -26.74 11.83 25.13
N LYS A 279 -25.78 12.48 24.45
CA LYS A 279 -25.94 12.96 23.07
C LYS A 279 -25.19 12.05 22.14
N LEU A 280 -25.89 11.56 21.13
CA LEU A 280 -25.32 10.68 20.12
C LEU A 280 -25.28 11.40 18.77
N ALA A 281 -24.13 11.35 18.09
CA ALA A 281 -23.99 11.80 16.72
C ALA A 281 -23.92 10.58 15.78
N THR A 282 -24.66 10.66 14.68
CA THR A 282 -24.59 9.66 13.59
C THR A 282 -23.70 10.21 12.50
N LEU A 283 -22.63 9.48 12.19
CA LEU A 283 -21.68 9.80 11.15
C LEU A 283 -22.03 9.06 9.84
N GLY A 284 -21.88 9.72 8.70
CA GLY A 284 -22.16 9.19 7.37
C GLY A 284 -21.05 8.31 6.82
N ILE A 285 -20.61 7.33 7.60
CA ILE A 285 -19.60 6.33 7.24
C ILE A 285 -19.87 5.02 7.95
N GLY A 286 -19.67 3.89 7.24
CA GLY A 286 -19.82 2.56 7.79
C GLY A 286 -18.88 1.54 7.15
N PHE A 287 -19.16 0.23 7.35
CA PHE A 287 -18.27 -0.79 6.83
C PHE A 287 -18.28 -0.91 5.30
N ALA A 288 -19.33 -0.44 4.61
CA ALA A 288 -19.32 -0.38 3.14
C ALA A 288 -18.35 0.70 2.57
N ASP A 289 -17.90 1.63 3.41
CA ASP A 289 -16.89 2.63 3.08
C ASP A 289 -15.47 2.18 3.44
N GLY A 290 -15.34 1.01 4.10
CA GLY A 290 -14.08 0.49 4.60
C GLY A 290 -13.81 0.83 6.08
N TYR A 291 -14.73 1.50 6.79
CA TYR A 291 -14.60 1.69 8.23
C TYR A 291 -14.99 0.41 8.96
N ASN A 292 -13.98 -0.36 9.33
CA ASN A 292 -14.11 -1.77 9.71
C ASN A 292 -15.07 -1.99 10.89
N ARG A 293 -16.00 -2.95 10.75
CA ARG A 293 -17.01 -3.26 11.79
C ARG A 293 -16.41 -3.70 13.13
N ARG A 294 -15.18 -4.24 13.15
CA ARG A 294 -14.46 -4.61 14.39
C ARG A 294 -14.10 -3.40 15.26
N LEU A 295 -14.14 -2.19 14.71
CA LEU A 295 -13.97 -0.93 15.45
C LEU A 295 -15.17 -0.57 16.34
N SER A 296 -16.29 -1.31 16.24
CA SER A 296 -17.50 -1.14 17.07
C SER A 296 -17.18 -1.20 18.56
N ASN A 297 -17.60 -0.20 19.32
CA ASN A 297 -17.35 -0.05 20.77
C ASN A 297 -15.86 0.00 21.18
N ASN A 298 -14.94 0.12 20.22
CA ASN A 298 -13.49 0.06 20.46
C ASN A 298 -12.72 1.26 19.93
N ALA A 299 -13.29 1.99 18.97
CA ALA A 299 -12.64 3.14 18.36
C ALA A 299 -13.15 4.47 18.98
N HIS A 300 -12.39 5.51 18.70
CA HIS A 300 -12.75 6.89 18.97
C HIS A 300 -12.62 7.69 17.67
N VAL A 301 -13.31 8.81 17.61
CA VAL A 301 -13.14 9.82 16.58
C VAL A 301 -12.78 11.15 17.24
N ASN A 302 -12.25 12.09 16.48
CA ASN A 302 -11.96 13.44 16.96
C ASN A 302 -12.96 14.42 16.33
N ILE A 303 -13.52 15.32 17.12
CA ILE A 303 -14.37 16.42 16.66
C ILE A 303 -13.82 17.71 17.27
N GLU A 304 -13.20 18.55 16.44
CA GLU A 304 -12.62 19.84 16.86
C GLU A 304 -11.70 19.69 18.09
N GLY A 305 -10.82 18.68 18.11
CA GLY A 305 -9.89 18.42 19.21
C GLY A 305 -10.45 17.61 20.39
N HIS A 306 -11.72 17.22 20.35
CA HIS A 306 -12.38 16.42 21.38
C HIS A 306 -12.58 14.99 20.93
N GLU A 307 -12.21 14.02 21.76
CA GLU A 307 -12.45 12.60 21.52
C GLU A 307 -13.91 12.22 21.76
N ALA A 308 -14.49 11.44 20.86
CA ALA A 308 -15.82 10.87 20.99
C ALA A 308 -15.75 9.36 20.76
N PRO A 309 -16.18 8.52 21.72
CA PRO A 309 -16.13 7.06 21.55
C PRO A 309 -17.19 6.58 20.54
N VAL A 310 -16.85 5.58 19.75
CA VAL A 310 -17.79 4.83 18.92
C VAL A 310 -18.63 3.94 19.83
N VAL A 311 -19.95 4.11 19.78
CA VAL A 311 -20.91 3.40 20.63
C VAL A 311 -21.88 2.57 19.81
N GLY A 312 -22.03 1.31 20.16
CA GLY A 312 -22.80 0.34 19.40
C GLY A 312 -22.04 -0.20 18.17
N ARG A 313 -22.72 -1.05 17.41
CA ARG A 313 -22.15 -1.67 16.22
C ARG A 313 -22.16 -0.71 15.04
N ILE A 314 -21.02 -0.59 14.36
CA ILE A 314 -20.91 0.06 13.06
C ILE A 314 -21.79 -0.66 12.06
N SER A 315 -22.67 0.08 11.38
CA SER A 315 -23.57 -0.43 10.35
C SER A 315 -22.95 -0.32 8.96
N MET A 316 -23.71 -0.69 7.95
CA MET A 316 -23.25 -0.59 6.56
C MET A 316 -22.83 0.83 6.19
N ASP A 317 -23.64 1.83 6.60
CA ASP A 317 -23.54 3.20 6.13
C ASP A 317 -23.29 4.22 7.27
N TYR A 318 -23.41 3.78 8.54
CA TYR A 318 -23.40 4.70 9.69
C TYR A 318 -22.55 4.19 10.84
N THR A 319 -21.93 5.16 11.51
CA THR A 319 -21.23 4.98 12.80
C THR A 319 -21.84 5.94 13.81
N VAL A 320 -22.15 5.47 15.01
CA VAL A 320 -22.67 6.28 16.11
C VAL A 320 -21.56 6.56 17.11
N VAL A 321 -21.45 7.81 17.54
CA VAL A 321 -20.46 8.27 18.54
C VAL A 321 -21.16 9.03 19.67
N ASP A 322 -20.67 8.88 20.89
CA ASP A 322 -21.13 9.67 22.05
C ASP A 322 -20.43 11.02 22.07
N VAL A 323 -21.20 12.08 21.90
CA VAL A 323 -20.73 13.47 21.85
C VAL A 323 -21.23 14.30 23.05
N THR A 324 -21.61 13.62 24.14
CA THR A 324 -22.19 14.26 25.33
C THR A 324 -21.29 15.34 25.92
N ASP A 325 -19.99 15.08 25.95
CA ASP A 325 -19.00 15.98 26.57
C ASP A 325 -18.42 17.01 25.61
N ILE A 326 -18.85 17.01 24.33
CA ILE A 326 -18.37 17.97 23.34
C ILE A 326 -19.21 19.26 23.40
N PRO A 327 -18.58 20.44 23.49
CA PRO A 327 -19.30 21.72 23.50
C PRO A 327 -20.18 21.91 22.25
N LYS A 328 -21.44 22.35 22.44
CA LYS A 328 -22.41 22.52 21.36
C LYS A 328 -21.92 23.25 20.11
N PRO A 329 -21.15 24.35 20.21
CA PRO A 329 -20.68 25.05 19.02
C PRO A 329 -19.74 24.23 18.13
N LEU A 330 -19.05 23.21 18.70
CA LEU A 330 -18.05 22.40 18.01
C LEU A 330 -18.65 21.15 17.35
N CYS A 331 -19.83 20.69 17.80
CA CYS A 331 -20.49 19.50 17.27
C CYS A 331 -21.89 19.87 16.75
N PHE A 332 -22.06 19.89 15.43
CA PHE A 332 -23.30 20.28 14.75
C PHE A 332 -23.55 19.43 13.50
N VAL A 333 -24.81 19.32 13.09
CA VAL A 333 -25.19 18.59 11.87
C VAL A 333 -24.58 19.29 10.65
N GLY A 334 -23.91 18.54 9.80
CA GLY A 334 -23.11 19.03 8.68
C GLY A 334 -21.65 19.28 9.01
N GLY A 335 -21.25 19.26 10.30
CA GLY A 335 -19.84 19.28 10.73
C GLY A 335 -19.11 17.98 10.41
N TRP A 336 -17.79 17.97 10.65
CA TRP A 336 -16.92 16.83 10.36
C TRP A 336 -16.38 16.18 11.63
N ALA A 337 -16.29 14.87 11.62
CA ALA A 337 -15.53 14.07 12.56
C ALA A 337 -14.31 13.49 11.85
N GLU A 338 -13.15 13.55 12.51
CA GLU A 338 -11.92 12.92 12.05
C GLU A 338 -11.84 11.50 12.61
N LEU A 339 -11.78 10.51 11.72
CA LEU A 339 -11.66 9.09 12.07
C LEU A 339 -10.22 8.60 11.98
N VAL A 340 -9.42 9.28 11.17
CA VAL A 340 -7.97 9.12 11.05
C VAL A 340 -7.35 10.51 10.99
N ASN A 341 -6.33 10.74 11.81
CA ASN A 341 -5.54 11.95 11.80
C ASN A 341 -4.09 11.66 12.28
N GLU A 342 -3.36 12.68 12.67
CA GLU A 342 -1.97 12.57 13.11
C GLU A 342 -1.80 11.82 14.45
N THR A 343 -2.80 11.87 15.33
CA THR A 343 -2.80 11.19 16.63
C THR A 343 -3.56 9.86 16.58
N LEU A 344 -4.67 9.83 15.85
CA LEU A 344 -5.48 8.63 15.60
C LEU A 344 -5.07 8.04 14.25
N THR A 345 -3.94 7.34 14.22
CA THR A 345 -3.34 6.84 12.98
C THR A 345 -4.01 5.56 12.48
N LEU A 346 -3.85 5.24 11.17
CA LEU A 346 -4.28 3.94 10.64
C LEU A 346 -3.61 2.76 11.35
N ASP A 347 -2.35 2.90 11.78
CA ASP A 347 -1.65 1.85 12.52
C ASP A 347 -2.28 1.65 13.92
N SER A 348 -2.63 2.71 14.63
CA SER A 348 -3.29 2.61 15.94
C SER A 348 -4.68 1.97 15.85
N LEU A 349 -5.47 2.37 14.84
CA LEU A 349 -6.78 1.75 14.58
C LEU A 349 -6.66 0.28 14.21
N ALA A 350 -5.75 -0.06 13.31
CA ALA A 350 -5.53 -1.43 12.88
C ALA A 350 -5.09 -2.32 14.06
N HIS A 351 -4.15 -1.83 14.88
CA HIS A 351 -3.69 -2.53 16.08
C HIS A 351 -4.83 -2.79 17.07
N SER A 352 -5.74 -1.84 17.26
CA SER A 352 -6.87 -1.99 18.20
C SER A 352 -7.84 -3.14 17.85
N ILE A 353 -7.80 -3.62 16.61
CA ILE A 353 -8.67 -4.70 16.10
C ILE A 353 -7.89 -5.90 15.52
N ASP A 354 -6.60 -5.97 15.82
CA ASP A 354 -5.71 -7.07 15.42
C ASP A 354 -5.67 -7.32 13.90
N ILE A 355 -5.45 -6.23 13.15
CA ILE A 355 -5.17 -6.23 11.69
C ILE A 355 -4.00 -5.31 11.37
N ILE A 356 -3.65 -5.21 10.10
CA ILE A 356 -2.57 -4.33 9.63
C ILE A 356 -3.14 -3.07 8.95
N SER A 357 -2.46 -1.94 9.10
CA SER A 357 -2.93 -0.63 8.57
C SER A 357 -3.24 -0.63 7.08
N ARG A 358 -2.50 -1.40 6.29
CA ARG A 358 -2.74 -1.52 4.84
C ARG A 358 -4.01 -2.30 4.50
N GLU A 359 -4.52 -3.16 5.39
CA GLU A 359 -5.82 -3.81 5.23
C GLU A 359 -6.94 -2.76 5.35
N LEU A 360 -6.82 -1.83 6.30
CA LEU A 360 -7.74 -0.70 6.39
C LEU A 360 -7.68 0.20 5.16
N SER A 361 -6.46 0.63 4.76
CA SER A 361 -6.32 1.59 3.66
C SER A 361 -6.80 1.04 2.32
N THR A 362 -6.52 -0.23 2.02
CA THR A 362 -6.99 -0.88 0.77
C THR A 362 -8.48 -1.21 0.80
N GLY A 363 -9.10 -1.20 1.98
CA GLY A 363 -10.54 -1.39 2.16
C GLY A 363 -11.38 -0.12 1.95
N PHE A 364 -10.75 1.05 1.84
CA PHE A 364 -11.50 2.30 1.63
C PHE A 364 -12.21 2.32 0.28
N GLY A 365 -13.54 2.36 0.32
CA GLY A 365 -14.42 2.25 -0.83
C GLY A 365 -14.46 3.50 -1.72
N SER A 366 -15.09 3.33 -2.88
CA SER A 366 -15.26 4.41 -3.87
C SER A 366 -16.26 5.50 -3.46
N ARG A 367 -17.05 5.27 -2.40
CA ARG A 367 -17.97 6.29 -1.85
C ARG A 367 -17.21 7.40 -1.10
N LEU A 368 -15.97 7.14 -0.66
CA LEU A 368 -15.12 8.16 -0.06
C LEU A 368 -14.43 8.96 -1.16
N HIS A 369 -14.68 10.26 -1.18
CA HIS A 369 -13.95 11.17 -2.07
C HIS A 369 -12.48 11.26 -1.66
N ARG A 370 -11.56 11.32 -2.61
CA ARG A 370 -10.12 11.49 -2.37
C ARG A 370 -9.71 12.90 -2.74
N ILE A 371 -9.23 13.65 -1.75
CA ILE A 371 -8.73 15.02 -1.90
C ILE A 371 -7.23 14.99 -1.72
N TYR A 372 -6.50 15.53 -2.69
CA TYR A 372 -5.04 15.57 -2.68
C TYR A 372 -4.54 16.97 -2.33
N ARG A 373 -3.57 17.05 -1.38
CA ARG A 373 -2.94 18.29 -0.91
C ARG A 373 -1.45 18.35 -1.23
#